data_c6c983f1ead49dd21f74476ece0dae0e
#
_entry.id   c6c983f1ead49dd21f74476ece0dae0e
#
_cell.length_a   1.000
_cell.length_b   1.000
_cell.length_c   1.000
_cell.angle_alpha   90.00
_cell.angle_beta   90.00
_cell.angle_gamma   90.00
#
_symmetry.space_group_name_H-M   'P 1'
#
loop_
_entity.id
_entity.type
_entity.pdbx_description
1 polymer ?
#
loop_
_entity_poly.entity_id
_entity_poly.type
_entity_poly.pdbx_seq_one_letter_code
_entity_poly.pdbx_strand_id
1 'polypeptide(L)'
;MNTITLHMENRADNTAVSNYFIDTLMPQANGEFVKIYLYLLRCVSAGHISLSVSEMADLFNQTEADILRGLRYWDKINALRLNFSPD
;
A
#
# COMPACT_ATOMS: atom_id res chain seq x y z
N MET A 1 14.19 25.84 15.73
CA MET A 1 13.79 24.52 15.21
C MET A 1 12.60 24.02 15.99
N ASN A 2 11.57 23.57 15.28
CA ASN A 2 10.35 23.07 15.93
C ASN A 2 10.55 21.64 16.40
N THR A 3 10.00 21.34 17.55
CA THR A 3 10.03 19.99 18.10
C THR A 3 8.61 19.42 18.07
N ILE A 4 8.48 18.20 17.58
CA ILE A 4 7.20 17.51 17.50
C ILE A 4 7.22 16.34 18.48
N THR A 5 6.19 16.28 19.31
CA THR A 5 5.99 15.16 20.24
C THR A 5 4.83 14.35 19.71
N LEU A 6 5.04 13.04 19.57
CA LEU A 6 4.04 12.13 19.02
C LEU A 6 3.44 11.26 20.11
N HIS A 7 2.12 11.17 20.11
CA HIS A 7 1.39 10.26 20.96
C HIS A 7 0.50 9.39 20.10
N MET A 8 0.56 8.09 20.31
CA MET A 8 -0.25 7.14 19.56
C MET A 8 -0.96 6.20 20.51
N GLU A 9 -2.21 5.91 20.20
CA GLU A 9 -2.92 4.87 20.93
C GLU A 9 -2.32 3.51 20.56
N ASN A 10 -2.08 2.70 21.58
CA ASN A 10 -1.57 1.35 21.39
C ASN A 10 -2.75 0.42 21.11
N ARG A 11 -2.92 0.04 19.86
CA ARG A 11 -3.98 -0.87 19.44
C ARG A 11 -3.40 -2.24 19.17
N ALA A 12 -4.21 -3.27 19.43
CA ALA A 12 -3.77 -4.65 19.26
C ALA A 12 -3.65 -5.06 17.80
N ASP A 13 -4.47 -4.46 16.90
CA ASP A 13 -4.39 -4.80 15.49
C ASP A 13 -3.54 -3.78 14.73
N ASN A 14 -2.48 -4.28 14.16
CA ASN A 14 -1.47 -3.46 13.49
C ASN A 14 -1.07 -4.11 12.18
N THR A 15 -0.55 -3.28 11.28
CA THR A 15 0.07 -3.76 10.06
C THR A 15 1.55 -3.39 10.12
N ALA A 16 2.42 -4.39 10.06
CA ALA A 16 3.85 -4.16 10.09
C ALA A 16 4.35 -3.66 8.73
N VAL A 17 5.18 -2.63 8.76
CA VAL A 17 5.82 -2.08 7.56
C VAL A 17 7.32 -2.13 7.78
N SER A 18 8.05 -2.72 6.84
CA SER A 18 9.50 -2.85 7.00
C SER A 18 10.19 -1.49 6.96
N ASN A 19 11.26 -1.36 7.71
CA ASN A 19 12.06 -0.13 7.68
C ASN A 19 12.73 0.04 6.31
N TYR A 20 13.09 -1.05 5.66
CA TYR A 20 13.64 -1.00 4.30
C TYR A 20 12.68 -0.30 3.34
N PHE A 21 11.38 -0.63 3.42
CA PHE A 21 10.38 0.03 2.60
C PHE A 21 10.35 1.53 2.87
N ILE A 22 10.26 1.91 4.14
CA ILE A 22 10.15 3.32 4.54
C ILE A 22 11.37 4.12 4.13
N ASP A 23 12.56 3.54 4.31
CA ASP A 23 13.82 4.26 4.09
C ASP A 23 14.24 4.29 2.62
N THR A 24 13.90 3.26 1.87
CA THR A 24 14.44 3.05 0.53
C THR A 24 13.41 3.14 -0.59
N LEU A 25 12.28 2.46 -0.45
CA LEU A 25 11.30 2.38 -1.53
C LEU A 25 10.28 3.52 -1.51
N MET A 26 9.83 3.88 -0.32
CA MET A 26 8.80 4.91 -0.16
C MET A 26 9.25 6.29 -0.66
N PRO A 27 10.46 6.78 -0.33
CA PRO A 27 10.84 8.14 -0.71
C PRO A 27 10.85 8.38 -2.22
N GLN A 28 11.02 7.35 -3.02
CA GLN A 28 11.08 7.47 -4.49
C GLN A 28 9.73 7.30 -5.15
N ALA A 29 8.74 6.83 -4.41
CA ALA A 29 7.45 6.48 -4.98
C ALA A 29 6.46 7.63 -4.90
N ASN A 30 5.51 7.64 -5.84
CA ASN A 30 4.37 8.54 -5.79
C ASN A 30 3.53 8.21 -4.53
N GLY A 31 3.07 9.25 -3.84
CA GLY A 31 2.30 9.07 -2.60
C GLY A 31 1.05 8.22 -2.78
N GLU A 32 0.38 8.33 -3.93
CA GLU A 32 -0.79 7.50 -4.20
C GLU A 32 -0.41 6.02 -4.31
N PHE A 33 0.77 5.71 -4.83
CA PHE A 33 1.27 4.35 -4.87
C PHE A 33 1.60 3.83 -3.47
N VAL A 34 2.10 4.69 -2.59
CA VAL A 34 2.37 4.33 -1.20
C VAL A 34 1.08 3.93 -0.49
N LYS A 35 0.00 4.65 -0.70
CA LYS A 35 -1.30 4.30 -0.14
C LYS A 35 -1.72 2.89 -0.56
N ILE A 36 -1.56 2.60 -1.84
CA ILE A 36 -1.90 1.28 -2.39
C ILE A 36 -1.06 0.19 -1.72
N TYR A 37 0.24 0.42 -1.58
CA TYR A 37 1.13 -0.54 -0.93
C TYR A 37 0.71 -0.83 0.51
N LEU A 38 0.45 0.21 1.28
CA LEU A 38 0.05 0.04 2.68
C LEU A 38 -1.26 -0.72 2.80
N TYR A 39 -2.20 -0.43 1.92
CA TYR A 39 -3.48 -1.14 1.92
C TYR A 39 -3.30 -2.63 1.58
N LEU A 40 -2.43 -2.93 0.61
CA LEU A 40 -2.13 -4.32 0.26
C LEU A 40 -1.51 -5.07 1.44
N LEU A 41 -0.60 -4.44 2.16
CA LEU A 41 -0.02 -5.04 3.36
C LEU A 41 -1.10 -5.33 4.41
N ARG A 42 -2.02 -4.39 4.59
CA ARG A 42 -3.12 -4.55 5.52
C ARG A 42 -3.99 -5.75 5.15
N CYS A 43 -4.30 -5.90 3.87
CA CYS A 43 -5.12 -6.99 3.40
C CYS A 43 -4.43 -8.34 3.54
N VAL A 44 -3.14 -8.40 3.21
CA VAL A 44 -2.34 -9.62 3.36
C VAL A 44 -2.26 -10.02 4.83
N SER A 45 -2.05 -9.06 5.72
CA SER A 45 -2.01 -9.31 7.16
C SER A 45 -3.30 -9.89 7.69
N ALA A 46 -4.42 -9.51 7.09
CA ALA A 46 -5.75 -10.01 7.46
C ALA A 46 -6.10 -11.33 6.78
N GLY A 47 -5.22 -11.86 5.92
CA GLY A 47 -5.46 -13.11 5.22
C GLY A 47 -6.26 -12.98 3.92
N HIS A 48 -6.44 -11.77 3.42
CA HIS A 48 -7.15 -11.55 2.17
C HIS A 48 -6.23 -11.88 1.00
N ILE A 49 -6.62 -12.83 0.17
CA ILE A 49 -5.81 -13.28 -0.95
C ILE A 49 -6.32 -12.79 -2.31
N SER A 50 -7.47 -12.15 -2.31
CA SER A 50 -8.10 -11.61 -3.51
C SER A 50 -8.54 -10.18 -3.26
N LEU A 51 -8.22 -9.29 -4.20
CA LEU A 51 -8.54 -7.88 -4.09
C LEU A 51 -9.21 -7.41 -5.36
N SER A 52 -10.16 -6.50 -5.22
CA SER A 52 -10.86 -5.89 -6.35
C SER A 52 -10.25 -4.53 -6.68
N VAL A 53 -9.83 -4.36 -7.93
CA VAL A 53 -9.33 -3.07 -8.42
C VAL A 53 -10.44 -2.02 -8.33
N SER A 54 -11.67 -2.41 -8.63
CA SER A 54 -12.82 -1.51 -8.55
C SER A 54 -13.05 -1.00 -7.13
N GLU A 55 -12.99 -1.89 -6.15
CA GLU A 55 -13.16 -1.50 -4.75
C GLU A 55 -12.05 -0.58 -4.28
N MET A 56 -10.81 -0.85 -4.69
CA MET A 56 -9.68 0.01 -4.35
C MET A 56 -9.82 1.39 -4.99
N ALA A 57 -10.30 1.45 -6.23
CA ALA A 57 -10.53 2.71 -6.91
C ALA A 57 -11.55 3.56 -6.14
N ASP A 58 -12.62 2.94 -5.69
CA ASP A 58 -13.63 3.64 -4.88
C ASP A 58 -13.06 4.10 -3.54
N LEU A 59 -12.32 3.21 -2.87
CA LEU A 59 -11.76 3.50 -1.56
C LEU A 59 -10.79 4.68 -1.59
N PHE A 60 -9.96 4.76 -2.63
CA PHE A 60 -8.93 5.80 -2.74
C PHE A 60 -9.36 6.97 -3.61
N ASN A 61 -10.60 6.95 -4.10
CA ASN A 61 -11.13 8.01 -4.96
C ASN A 61 -10.24 8.22 -6.19
N GLN A 62 -9.92 7.11 -6.84
CA GLN A 62 -9.09 7.08 -8.04
C GLN A 62 -9.74 6.23 -9.14
N THR A 63 -9.21 6.31 -10.35
CA THR A 63 -9.68 5.45 -11.44
C THR A 63 -9.05 4.06 -11.30
N GLU A 64 -9.67 3.07 -11.92
CA GLU A 64 -9.10 1.72 -11.97
C GLU A 64 -7.74 1.71 -12.68
N ALA A 65 -7.58 2.56 -13.70
CA ALA A 65 -6.30 2.69 -14.40
C ALA A 65 -5.20 3.20 -13.45
N ASP A 66 -5.53 4.13 -12.56
CA ASP A 66 -4.58 4.64 -11.57
C ASP A 66 -4.18 3.55 -10.58
N ILE A 67 -5.15 2.77 -10.12
CA ILE A 67 -4.88 1.65 -9.21
C ILE A 67 -3.97 0.63 -9.89
N LEU A 68 -4.27 0.26 -11.14
CA LEU A 68 -3.45 -0.70 -11.88
C LEU A 68 -2.01 -0.20 -12.06
N ARG A 69 -1.83 1.10 -12.30
CA ARG A 69 -0.48 1.67 -12.41
C ARG A 69 0.30 1.50 -11.11
N GLY A 70 -0.36 1.76 -9.98
CA GLY A 70 0.28 1.59 -8.67
C GLY A 70 0.63 0.15 -8.40
N LEU A 71 -0.27 -0.77 -8.70
CA LEU A 71 -0.03 -2.20 -8.49
C LEU A 71 1.14 -2.69 -9.35
N ARG A 72 1.18 -2.28 -10.61
CA ARG A 72 2.26 -2.67 -11.52
C ARG A 72 3.59 -2.08 -11.10
N TYR A 73 3.58 -0.87 -10.55
CA TYR A 73 4.80 -0.25 -10.05
C TYR A 73 5.44 -1.10 -8.97
N TRP A 74 4.64 -1.52 -7.97
CA TRP A 74 5.17 -2.33 -6.87
C TRP A 74 5.57 -3.73 -7.31
N ASP A 75 4.84 -4.31 -8.25
CA ASP A 75 5.18 -5.61 -8.80
C ASP A 75 6.49 -5.54 -9.60
N LYS A 76 6.66 -4.49 -10.39
CA LYS A 76 7.83 -4.32 -11.25
C LYS A 76 9.12 -4.21 -10.46
N ILE A 77 9.10 -3.54 -9.32
CA ILE A 77 10.31 -3.39 -8.48
C ILE A 77 10.41 -4.50 -7.44
N ASN A 78 9.59 -5.53 -7.54
CA ASN A 78 9.59 -6.70 -6.67
C ASN A 78 9.29 -6.39 -5.19
N ALA A 79 8.62 -5.29 -4.92
CA ALA A 79 8.17 -4.96 -3.57
C ALA A 79 7.06 -5.91 -3.14
N LEU A 80 6.23 -6.35 -4.09
CA LEU A 80 5.16 -7.30 -3.89
C LEU A 80 5.08 -8.19 -5.12
N ARG A 81 4.57 -9.40 -4.95
CA ARG A 81 4.22 -10.27 -6.07
C ARG A 81 2.74 -10.25 -6.27
N LEU A 82 2.31 -9.87 -7.46
CA LEU A 82 0.91 -9.75 -7.80
C LEU A 82 0.61 -10.58 -9.02
N ASN A 83 -0.47 -11.35 -8.95
CA ASN A 83 -1.00 -12.07 -10.09
C ASN A 83 -2.25 -11.35 -10.56
N PHE A 84 -2.20 -10.83 -11.78
CA PHE A 84 -3.34 -10.13 -12.36
C PHE A 84 -4.17 -11.13 -13.13
N SER A 85 -5.42 -11.32 -12.70
CA SER A 85 -6.35 -12.19 -13.41
C SER A 85 -7.14 -11.37 -14.39
N PRO A 86 -7.19 -11.78 -15.67
CA PRO A 86 -8.09 -11.14 -16.61
C PRO A 86 -9.52 -11.58 -16.29
N ASP A 87 -10.40 -10.65 -16.13
CA ASP A 87 -11.81 -10.93 -15.91
C ASP A 87 -12.59 -10.81 -17.20
#